data_d5559c7ce602c2e7acd551cd521ee59b
#
_entry.id   d5559c7ce602c2e7acd551cd521ee59b
#
_cell.length_a   1.000
_cell.length_b   1.000
_cell.length_c   1.000
_cell.angle_alpha   90.00
_cell.angle_beta   90.00
_cell.angle_gamma   90.00
#
_symmetry.space_group_name_H-M   'P 1'
#
loop_
_entity.id
_entity.type
_entity.pdbx_description
1 polymer ?
#
loop_
_entity_poly.entity_id
_entity_poly.type
_entity_poly.pdbx_seq_one_letter_code
_entity_poly.pdbx_strand_id
1 'polypeptide(L)'
;MTFVLTVSAGIAVAAGDPAAGKALFDKTCKTCHGATGVANPNIAKMMKVDIKDLGSPEIQKMSDADFKTTITEGKGKMKPVKSVAGNDIDSVVAYVRTLKK
;
A
#
# COMPACT_ATOMS: atom_id res chain seq x y z
N MET A 1 46.88 2.61 -12.83
CA MET A 1 45.53 2.90 -13.35
C MET A 1 44.50 2.33 -12.41
N THR A 2 44.01 3.15 -11.54
CA THR A 2 43.07 2.72 -10.49
C THR A 2 41.66 2.81 -11.07
N PHE A 3 41.09 1.66 -11.30
CA PHE A 3 39.68 1.61 -11.68
C PHE A 3 38.86 1.78 -10.41
N VAL A 4 38.30 2.95 -10.20
CA VAL A 4 37.31 3.14 -9.15
C VAL A 4 36.00 2.66 -9.73
N LEU A 5 35.67 1.43 -9.42
CA LEU A 5 34.33 0.94 -9.63
C LEU A 5 33.45 1.61 -8.60
N THR A 6 32.85 2.72 -8.96
CA THR A 6 31.74 3.23 -8.21
C THR A 6 30.58 2.28 -8.46
N VAL A 7 30.46 1.29 -7.59
CA VAL A 7 29.22 0.60 -7.44
C VAL A 7 28.29 1.65 -6.83
N SER A 8 27.57 2.36 -7.66
CA SER A 8 26.35 2.95 -7.19
C SER A 8 25.56 1.76 -6.69
N ALA A 9 25.47 1.63 -5.38
CA ALA A 9 24.48 0.75 -4.80
C ALA A 9 23.18 1.18 -5.44
N GLY A 10 22.78 0.48 -6.49
CA GLY A 10 21.46 0.61 -7.03
C GLY A 10 20.56 0.37 -5.85
N ILE A 11 20.02 1.43 -5.31
CA ILE A 11 18.89 1.31 -4.46
C ILE A 11 17.98 0.43 -5.27
N ALA A 12 17.78 -0.78 -4.79
CA ALA A 12 16.79 -1.62 -5.39
C ALA A 12 15.49 -0.83 -5.28
N VAL A 13 15.15 -0.12 -6.33
CA VAL A 13 13.91 0.59 -6.41
C VAL A 13 12.84 -0.45 -6.74
N ALA A 14 12.74 -1.43 -5.84
CA ALA A 14 11.58 -2.30 -5.84
C ALA A 14 10.40 -1.55 -5.26
N ALA A 15 10.67 -0.49 -4.52
CA ALA A 15 9.63 0.35 -3.99
C ALA A 15 9.09 1.22 -5.12
N GLY A 16 7.80 1.14 -5.36
CA GLY A 16 7.12 2.03 -6.28
C GLY A 16 7.20 3.49 -5.82
N ASP A 17 6.65 4.35 -6.64
CA ASP A 17 6.58 5.77 -6.36
C ASP A 17 5.42 6.08 -5.41
N PRO A 18 5.66 6.62 -4.20
CA PRO A 18 4.58 6.96 -3.29
C PRO A 18 3.59 7.98 -3.84
N ALA A 19 4.03 8.91 -4.68
CA ALA A 19 3.13 9.89 -5.29
C ALA A 19 2.17 9.22 -6.28
N ALA A 20 2.67 8.31 -7.11
CA ALA A 20 1.83 7.51 -7.98
C ALA A 20 0.91 6.59 -7.16
N GLY A 21 1.42 6.04 -6.08
CA GLY A 21 0.65 5.21 -5.15
C GLY A 21 -0.50 5.97 -4.51
N LYS A 22 -0.29 7.23 -4.15
CA LYS A 22 -1.34 8.09 -3.61
C LYS A 22 -2.48 8.28 -4.61
N ALA A 23 -2.16 8.55 -5.87
CA ALA A 23 -3.17 8.72 -6.90
C ALA A 23 -4.01 7.44 -7.09
N LEU A 24 -3.36 6.29 -7.09
CA LEU A 24 -4.04 4.98 -7.18
C LEU A 24 -4.86 4.69 -5.93
N PHE A 25 -4.32 4.98 -4.76
CA PHE A 25 -5.01 4.82 -3.49
C PHE A 25 -6.29 5.65 -3.45
N ASP A 26 -6.22 6.90 -3.87
CA ASP A 26 -7.38 7.79 -3.91
C ASP A 26 -8.47 7.28 -4.85
N LYS A 27 -8.11 6.57 -5.90
CA LYS A 27 -9.08 5.98 -6.82
C LYS A 27 -9.69 4.68 -6.33
N THR A 28 -8.90 3.82 -5.70
CA THR A 28 -9.28 2.42 -5.50
C THR A 28 -9.43 2.00 -4.04
N CYS A 29 -8.80 2.70 -3.11
CA CYS A 29 -8.72 2.28 -1.72
C CYS A 29 -9.43 3.25 -0.76
N LYS A 30 -9.47 4.51 -1.11
CA LYS A 30 -9.95 5.60 -0.24
C LYS A 30 -11.38 5.41 0.24
N THR A 31 -12.24 4.82 -0.56
CA THR A 31 -13.66 4.66 -0.21
C THR A 31 -13.81 3.92 1.12
N CYS A 32 -13.04 2.86 1.33
CA CYS A 32 -13.09 2.09 2.57
C CYS A 32 -12.03 2.54 3.58
N HIS A 33 -10.80 2.77 3.11
CA HIS A 33 -9.67 3.03 3.99
C HIS A 33 -9.48 4.51 4.35
N GLY A 34 -10.25 5.42 3.75
CA GLY A 34 -10.10 6.85 3.99
C GLY A 34 -8.86 7.44 3.33
N ALA A 35 -8.83 8.75 3.17
CA ALA A 35 -7.74 9.44 2.48
C ALA A 35 -6.39 9.32 3.19
N THR A 36 -6.40 9.14 4.50
CA THR A 36 -5.21 9.04 5.34
C THR A 36 -4.97 7.65 5.90
N GLY A 37 -5.72 6.65 5.42
CA GLY A 37 -5.66 5.29 5.91
C GLY A 37 -6.52 5.02 7.14
N VAL A 38 -7.09 6.06 7.74
CA VAL A 38 -8.08 5.92 8.80
C VAL A 38 -9.42 5.57 8.16
N ALA A 39 -9.94 4.41 8.53
CA ALA A 39 -11.14 3.86 7.90
C ALA A 39 -12.33 4.82 7.90
N ASN A 40 -13.08 4.77 6.81
CA ASN A 40 -14.36 5.46 6.75
C ASN A 40 -15.36 4.74 7.67
N PRO A 41 -15.79 5.37 8.78
CA PRO A 41 -16.63 4.68 9.76
C PRO A 41 -18.00 4.29 9.21
N ASN A 42 -18.54 5.06 8.28
CA ASN A 42 -19.82 4.76 7.67
C ASN A 42 -19.76 3.49 6.81
N ILE A 43 -18.68 3.35 6.05
CA ILE A 43 -18.48 2.16 5.22
C ILE A 43 -18.20 0.94 6.09
N ALA A 44 -17.36 1.06 7.10
CA ALA A 44 -17.08 -0.04 8.04
C ALA A 44 -18.37 -0.52 8.71
N LYS A 45 -19.21 0.40 9.16
CA LYS A 45 -20.49 0.08 9.79
C LYS A 45 -21.46 -0.59 8.80
N MET A 46 -21.56 -0.05 7.60
CA MET A 46 -22.43 -0.59 6.56
C MET A 46 -22.03 -2.01 6.15
N MET A 47 -20.73 -2.27 6.05
CA MET A 47 -20.20 -3.59 5.72
C MET A 47 -20.10 -4.53 6.92
N LYS A 48 -20.36 -4.03 8.12
CA LYS A 48 -20.24 -4.79 9.38
C LYS A 48 -18.85 -5.40 9.54
N VAL A 49 -17.83 -4.60 9.31
CA VAL A 49 -16.43 -5.01 9.38
C VAL A 49 -15.61 -3.97 10.12
N ASP A 50 -14.60 -4.44 10.84
CA ASP A 50 -13.60 -3.59 11.45
C ASP A 50 -12.46 -3.38 10.44
N ILE A 51 -12.37 -2.16 9.91
CA ILE A 51 -11.32 -1.78 8.97
C ILE A 51 -10.19 -1.14 9.79
N LYS A 52 -9.04 -1.79 9.81
CA LYS A 52 -7.89 -1.31 10.56
C LYS A 52 -7.31 -0.04 9.97
N ASP A 53 -6.77 0.82 10.84
CA ASP A 53 -5.99 1.98 10.42
C ASP A 53 -4.71 1.52 9.73
N LEU A 54 -4.54 1.89 8.47
CA LEU A 54 -3.38 1.48 7.67
C LEU A 54 -2.07 2.02 8.24
N GLY A 55 -2.11 3.13 8.95
CA GLY A 55 -0.92 3.70 9.60
C GLY A 55 -0.58 3.08 10.94
N SER A 56 -1.40 2.18 11.47
CA SER A 56 -1.18 1.58 12.78
C SER A 56 0.04 0.66 12.80
N PRO A 57 0.69 0.49 13.97
CA PRO A 57 1.81 -0.45 14.09
C PRO A 57 1.44 -1.87 13.69
N GLU A 58 0.23 -2.31 13.97
CA GLU A 58 -0.26 -3.64 13.61
C GLU A 58 -0.20 -3.87 12.10
N ILE A 59 -0.69 -2.91 11.32
CA ILE A 59 -0.67 -3.00 9.86
C ILE A 59 0.73 -2.78 9.32
N GLN A 60 1.48 -1.83 9.87
CA GLN A 60 2.83 -1.52 9.39
C GLN A 60 3.85 -2.63 9.64
N LYS A 61 3.54 -3.58 10.52
CA LYS A 61 4.36 -4.80 10.73
C LYS A 61 4.21 -5.81 9.61
N MET A 62 3.16 -5.73 8.82
CA MET A 62 2.96 -6.63 7.70
C MET A 62 4.09 -6.45 6.68
N SER A 63 4.51 -7.54 6.05
CA SER A 63 5.50 -7.48 4.98
C SER A 63 4.91 -6.87 3.72
N ASP A 64 5.76 -6.37 2.84
CA ASP A 64 5.32 -5.90 1.52
C ASP A 64 4.64 -7.01 0.73
N ALA A 65 5.13 -8.25 0.86
CA ALA A 65 4.49 -9.40 0.24
C ALA A 65 3.05 -9.62 0.75
N ASP A 66 2.82 -9.43 2.04
CA ASP A 66 1.48 -9.55 2.62
C ASP A 66 0.54 -8.45 2.08
N PHE A 67 1.03 -7.22 1.95
CA PHE A 67 0.25 -6.15 1.33
C PHE A 67 -0.10 -6.47 -0.12
N LYS A 68 0.87 -6.94 -0.88
CA LYS A 68 0.64 -7.32 -2.28
C LYS A 68 -0.40 -8.42 -2.41
N THR A 69 -0.31 -9.44 -1.59
CA THR A 69 -1.26 -10.55 -1.57
C THR A 69 -2.66 -10.05 -1.21
N THR A 70 -2.78 -9.17 -0.23
CA THR A 70 -4.06 -8.59 0.17
C THR A 70 -4.69 -7.78 -0.96
N ILE A 71 -3.89 -7.02 -1.69
CA ILE A 71 -4.39 -6.23 -2.83
C ILE A 71 -4.80 -7.14 -3.99
N THR A 72 -4.00 -8.14 -4.31
CA THR A 72 -4.23 -8.99 -5.50
C THR A 72 -5.29 -10.05 -5.27
N GLU A 73 -5.40 -10.58 -4.08
CA GLU A 73 -6.30 -11.70 -3.76
C GLU A 73 -7.49 -11.28 -2.89
N GLY A 74 -7.39 -10.12 -2.26
CA GLY A 74 -8.37 -9.69 -1.28
C GLY A 74 -8.20 -10.38 0.06
N LYS A 75 -8.97 -9.96 1.05
CA LYS A 75 -8.99 -10.55 2.37
C LYS A 75 -10.31 -10.22 3.06
N GLY A 76 -11.02 -11.25 3.50
CA GLY A 76 -12.34 -11.06 4.11
C GLY A 76 -13.27 -10.31 3.17
N LYS A 77 -13.80 -9.20 3.62
CA LYS A 77 -14.69 -8.35 2.81
C LYS A 77 -13.97 -7.42 1.84
N MET A 78 -12.67 -7.30 1.96
CA MET A 78 -11.86 -6.59 0.99
C MET A 78 -11.72 -7.45 -0.28
N LYS A 79 -12.30 -6.97 -1.37
CA LYS A 79 -12.23 -7.66 -2.65
C LYS A 79 -10.86 -7.44 -3.31
N PRO A 80 -10.44 -8.36 -4.20
CA PRO A 80 -9.24 -8.13 -5.01
C PRO A 80 -9.33 -6.82 -5.79
N VAL A 81 -8.24 -6.07 -5.81
CA VAL A 81 -8.16 -4.79 -6.53
C VAL A 81 -7.48 -5.04 -7.87
N LYS A 82 -8.25 -5.43 -8.86
CA LYS A 82 -7.71 -5.84 -10.18
C LYS A 82 -7.22 -4.68 -11.03
N SER A 83 -7.65 -3.47 -10.73
CA SER A 83 -7.21 -2.27 -11.44
C SER A 83 -5.79 -1.83 -11.06
N VAL A 84 -5.22 -2.40 -10.02
CA VAL A 84 -3.86 -2.14 -9.56
C VAL A 84 -3.03 -3.40 -9.79
N ALA A 85 -2.04 -3.33 -10.67
CA ALA A 85 -1.24 -4.49 -11.05
C ALA A 85 0.21 -4.08 -11.31
N GLY A 86 1.13 -5.04 -11.24
CA GLY A 86 2.54 -4.82 -11.53
C GLY A 86 3.16 -3.78 -10.60
N ASN A 87 3.89 -2.84 -11.16
CA ASN A 87 4.55 -1.77 -10.40
C ASN A 87 3.57 -0.86 -9.67
N ASP A 88 2.32 -0.79 -10.10
CA ASP A 88 1.30 0.00 -9.41
C ASP A 88 1.04 -0.54 -8.01
N ILE A 89 1.12 -1.85 -7.81
CA ILE A 89 0.99 -2.46 -6.49
C ILE A 89 2.13 -1.97 -5.59
N ASP A 90 3.35 -1.97 -6.08
CA ASP A 90 4.52 -1.47 -5.35
C ASP A 90 4.35 0.00 -4.97
N SER A 91 3.79 0.80 -5.86
CA SER A 91 3.52 2.21 -5.62
C SER A 91 2.46 2.41 -4.52
N VAL A 92 1.40 1.63 -4.53
CA VAL A 92 0.38 1.67 -3.47
C VAL A 92 0.98 1.25 -2.14
N VAL A 93 1.78 0.21 -2.09
CA VAL A 93 2.48 -0.23 -0.88
C VAL A 93 3.39 0.88 -0.37
N ALA A 94 4.17 1.52 -1.25
CA ALA A 94 5.04 2.63 -0.88
C ALA A 94 4.24 3.78 -0.26
N TYR A 95 3.09 4.11 -0.82
CA TYR A 95 2.22 5.13 -0.25
C TYR A 95 1.69 4.73 1.13
N VAL A 96 1.21 3.51 1.29
CA VAL A 96 0.71 3.00 2.57
C VAL A 96 1.80 3.08 3.66
N ARG A 97 3.06 2.85 3.30
CA ARG A 97 4.19 3.01 4.23
C ARG A 97 4.36 4.45 4.71
N THR A 98 3.99 5.44 3.90
CA THR A 98 4.05 6.85 4.32
C THR A 98 2.99 7.20 5.35
N LEU A 99 1.96 6.38 5.50
CA LEU A 99 0.88 6.59 6.47
C LEU A 99 1.23 6.16 7.89
N LYS A 100 2.39 5.58 8.08
CA LYS A 100 2.89 5.12 9.39
C LYS A 100 2.79 6.23 10.44
N LYS A 101 2.19 5.87 11.57
CA LYS A 101 2.07 6.76 12.74
C LYS A 101 3.16 6.52 13.75
#